data_4c87ab52ba426860c0bfbcb501fe827d
#
_entry.id   4c87ab52ba426860c0bfbcb501fe827d
#
_cell.length_a   1.000
_cell.length_b   1.000
_cell.length_c   1.000
_cell.angle_alpha   90.00
_cell.angle_beta   90.00
_cell.angle_gamma   90.00
#
_symmetry.space_group_name_H-M   'P 1'
#
loop_
_entity.id
_entity.type
_entity.pdbx_description
1 polymer ?
#
loop_
_entity_poly.entity_id
_entity_poly.type
_entity_poly.pdbx_seq_one_letter_code
_entity_poly.pdbx_strand_id
1 'polypeptide(L)'
;MRNRSFAVSWAFAGVLLLGSGGCALQMECANSILSDLPAPDGRHRVVTFDRNCGATTSISTQVSVLAPGEPLEGSGNVFTIDGAFGPGRLTPRQGQALEVRWVDPQTIEIRYDARARTGAKVPQLEEITVRYRADSVRTPRPDT
;
A
#
# COMPACT_ATOMS: atom_id res chain seq x y z
N MET A 1 -82.04 -13.66 -19.96
CA MET A 1 -80.76 -14.30 -19.70
C MET A 1 -79.76 -13.15 -19.55
N ARG A 2 -79.35 -12.86 -18.34
CA ARG A 2 -78.52 -11.67 -18.01
C ARG A 2 -77.09 -12.11 -17.64
N ASN A 3 -76.16 -11.83 -18.51
CA ASN A 3 -74.75 -12.02 -18.23
C ASN A 3 -74.24 -10.84 -17.42
N ARG A 4 -73.77 -11.09 -16.21
CA ARG A 4 -73.09 -10.13 -15.35
C ARG A 4 -71.61 -10.37 -15.44
N SER A 5 -70.89 -9.49 -16.15
CA SER A 5 -69.45 -9.45 -16.19
C SER A 5 -68.93 -8.83 -14.91
N PHE A 6 -68.14 -9.57 -14.13
CA PHE A 6 -67.43 -9.03 -13.00
C PHE A 6 -66.04 -8.54 -13.49
N ALA A 7 -65.84 -7.22 -13.41
CA ALA A 7 -64.55 -6.61 -13.63
C ALA A 7 -63.76 -6.70 -12.31
N VAL A 8 -62.65 -7.42 -12.36
CA VAL A 8 -61.68 -7.52 -11.26
C VAL A 8 -60.65 -6.44 -11.49
N SER A 9 -60.68 -5.36 -10.68
CA SER A 9 -59.65 -4.33 -10.64
C SER A 9 -58.45 -4.84 -9.83
N TRP A 10 -57.31 -5.01 -10.52
CA TRP A 10 -56.02 -5.27 -9.86
C TRP A 10 -55.34 -3.92 -9.54
N ALA A 11 -55.37 -3.55 -8.28
CA ALA A 11 -54.57 -2.44 -7.78
C ALA A 11 -53.10 -2.88 -7.62
N PHE A 12 -52.24 -2.40 -8.50
CA PHE A 12 -50.80 -2.54 -8.33
C PHE A 12 -50.32 -1.55 -7.27
N ALA A 13 -50.07 -2.05 -6.09
CA ALA A 13 -49.34 -1.32 -5.07
C ALA A 13 -47.82 -1.30 -5.44
N GLY A 14 -47.38 -0.17 -5.99
CA GLY A 14 -45.97 0.07 -6.25
C GLY A 14 -45.19 0.26 -4.93
N VAL A 15 -44.39 -0.69 -4.54
CA VAL A 15 -43.41 -0.56 -3.44
C VAL A 15 -42.20 0.19 -3.99
N LEU A 16 -42.11 1.49 -3.65
CA LEU A 16 -40.87 2.27 -3.84
C LEU A 16 -39.82 1.76 -2.85
N LEU A 17 -38.90 0.92 -3.30
CA LEU A 17 -37.67 0.61 -2.59
C LEU A 17 -36.73 1.82 -2.72
N LEU A 18 -36.73 2.67 -1.69
CA LEU A 18 -35.66 3.66 -1.48
C LEU A 18 -34.36 2.93 -1.15
N GLY A 19 -33.61 2.65 -2.20
CA GLY A 19 -32.23 2.16 -2.04
C GLY A 19 -31.39 3.25 -1.39
N SER A 20 -31.14 3.14 -0.09
CA SER A 20 -30.12 3.89 0.62
C SER A 20 -28.76 3.47 0.09
N GLY A 21 -28.30 4.14 -0.99
CA GLY A 21 -26.93 4.08 -1.44
C GLY A 21 -26.04 4.67 -0.35
N GLY A 22 -25.58 3.83 0.57
CA GLY A 22 -24.52 4.19 1.49
C GLY A 22 -23.26 4.49 0.66
N CYS A 23 -22.87 5.76 0.53
CA CYS A 23 -21.54 6.13 0.11
C CYS A 23 -20.58 5.62 1.18
N ALA A 24 -20.09 4.40 1.03
CA ALA A 24 -18.88 3.98 1.72
C ALA A 24 -17.76 4.88 1.18
N LEU A 25 -17.34 5.84 1.98
CA LEU A 25 -16.11 6.60 1.75
C LEU A 25 -14.97 5.58 1.83
N GLN A 26 -14.65 4.97 0.70
CA GLN A 26 -13.43 4.22 0.56
C GLN A 26 -12.30 5.23 0.69
N MET A 27 -11.62 5.24 1.82
CA MET A 27 -10.36 5.94 1.98
C MET A 27 -9.35 5.23 1.08
N GLU A 28 -9.21 5.71 -0.14
CA GLU A 28 -8.13 5.25 -1.01
C GLU A 28 -6.80 5.75 -0.45
N CYS A 29 -5.93 4.80 -0.12
CA CYS A 29 -4.57 5.12 0.26
C CYS A 29 -3.80 5.60 -0.99
N ALA A 30 -3.07 6.70 -0.87
CA ALA A 30 -2.20 7.21 -1.92
C ALA A 30 -0.79 6.64 -1.77
N ASN A 31 -0.20 6.17 -2.87
CA ASN A 31 1.18 5.73 -2.95
C ASN A 31 2.04 6.81 -3.62
N SER A 32 3.16 7.18 -2.98
CA SER A 32 4.14 8.14 -3.50
C SER A 32 5.49 7.45 -3.66
N ILE A 33 5.95 7.25 -4.89
CA ILE A 33 7.21 6.56 -5.19
C ILE A 33 8.39 7.40 -4.71
N LEU A 34 9.27 6.79 -3.93
CA LEU A 34 10.54 7.36 -3.46
C LEU A 34 11.72 6.88 -4.31
N SER A 35 11.68 5.62 -4.72
CA SER A 35 12.73 4.98 -5.50
C SER A 35 12.15 3.85 -6.34
N ASP A 36 12.70 3.67 -7.55
CA ASP A 36 12.35 2.60 -8.48
C ASP A 36 13.64 2.08 -9.11
N LEU A 37 14.05 0.87 -8.73
CA LEU A 37 15.33 0.28 -9.09
C LEU A 37 15.13 -1.01 -9.88
N PRO A 38 15.45 -1.05 -11.17
CA PRO A 38 15.40 -2.27 -11.94
C PRO A 38 16.44 -3.29 -11.44
N ALA A 39 16.08 -4.57 -11.49
CA ALA A 39 17.03 -5.66 -11.26
C ALA A 39 18.13 -5.65 -12.35
N PRO A 40 19.33 -6.17 -12.04
CA PRO A 40 20.43 -6.20 -13.01
C PRO A 40 20.12 -6.94 -14.31
N ASP A 41 19.21 -7.91 -14.28
CA ASP A 41 18.75 -8.68 -15.45
C ASP A 41 17.48 -8.09 -16.12
N GLY A 42 16.92 -7.03 -15.54
CA GLY A 42 15.72 -6.35 -16.06
C GLY A 42 14.41 -7.12 -15.94
N ARG A 43 14.39 -8.28 -15.27
CA ARG A 43 13.18 -9.09 -15.12
C ARG A 43 12.24 -8.63 -14.00
N HIS A 44 12.79 -7.87 -13.04
CA HIS A 44 12.06 -7.30 -11.92
C HIS A 44 12.49 -5.87 -11.67
N ARG A 45 11.76 -5.17 -10.84
CA ARG A 45 12.13 -3.89 -10.24
C ARG A 45 11.71 -3.86 -8.79
N VAL A 46 12.46 -3.19 -7.94
CA VAL A 46 12.09 -2.95 -6.56
C VAL A 46 11.67 -1.49 -6.39
N VAL A 47 10.47 -1.28 -5.88
CA VAL A 47 9.90 0.05 -5.68
C VAL A 47 9.77 0.32 -4.20
N THR A 48 10.36 1.43 -3.75
CA THR A 48 10.17 1.98 -2.40
C THR A 48 9.22 3.14 -2.49
N PHE A 49 8.21 3.19 -1.63
CA PHE A 49 7.17 4.22 -1.68
C PHE A 49 6.59 4.51 -0.31
N ASP A 50 6.09 5.72 -0.14
CA ASP A 50 5.27 6.10 1.01
C ASP A 50 3.80 5.83 0.70
N ARG A 51 3.12 5.22 1.68
CA ARG A 51 1.67 4.98 1.62
C ARG A 51 0.96 5.80 2.67
N ASN A 52 0.05 6.64 2.21
CA ASN A 52 -0.77 7.51 3.04
C ASN A 52 -2.25 7.12 2.92
N CYS A 53 -2.86 6.69 4.03
CA CYS A 53 -4.27 6.27 4.08
C CYS A 53 -5.17 7.30 4.77
N GLY A 54 -4.76 8.56 4.85
CA GLY A 54 -5.56 9.66 5.37
C GLY A 54 -5.07 10.22 6.72
N ALA A 55 -5.81 11.22 7.22
CA ALA A 55 -5.37 12.07 8.34
C ALA A 55 -5.24 11.35 9.70
N THR A 56 -5.90 10.22 9.87
CA THR A 56 -5.90 9.44 11.12
C THR A 56 -4.89 8.31 11.13
N THR A 57 -4.18 8.09 10.02
CA THR A 57 -3.17 7.05 9.88
C THR A 57 -1.79 7.66 9.68
N SER A 58 -0.76 7.02 10.23
CA SER A 58 0.62 7.39 9.94
C SER A 58 0.96 7.03 8.48
N ILE A 59 1.83 7.84 7.87
CA ILE A 59 2.46 7.45 6.60
C ILE A 59 3.40 6.27 6.90
N SER A 60 3.28 5.20 6.12
CA SER A 60 4.21 4.07 6.16
C SER A 60 5.09 4.05 4.92
N THR A 61 6.36 3.71 5.08
CA THR A 61 7.24 3.43 3.94
C THR A 61 7.20 1.95 3.63
N GLN A 62 7.02 1.60 2.37
CA GLN A 62 6.78 0.24 1.93
C GLN A 62 7.66 -0.12 0.73
N VAL A 63 7.88 -1.41 0.55
CA VAL A 63 8.68 -1.94 -0.57
C VAL A 63 7.89 -3.01 -1.29
N SER A 64 7.88 -2.91 -2.62
CA SER A 64 7.33 -3.93 -3.51
C SER A 64 8.37 -4.39 -4.53
N VAL A 65 8.36 -5.67 -4.84
CA VAL A 65 9.00 -6.24 -6.03
C VAL A 65 7.91 -6.46 -7.06
N LEU A 66 8.12 -5.93 -8.25
CA LEU A 66 7.15 -5.92 -9.36
C LEU A 66 7.81 -6.38 -10.65
N ALA A 67 7.00 -6.91 -11.58
CA ALA A 67 7.44 -7.13 -12.94
C ALA A 67 7.66 -5.79 -13.68
N PRO A 68 8.46 -5.75 -14.76
CA PRO A 68 8.59 -4.56 -15.59
C PRO A 68 7.24 -4.11 -16.14
N GLY A 69 6.90 -2.83 -15.93
CA GLY A 69 5.63 -2.27 -16.40
C GLY A 69 4.39 -2.59 -15.55
N GLU A 70 4.53 -3.43 -14.53
CA GLU A 70 3.46 -3.68 -13.58
C GLU A 70 3.17 -2.42 -12.75
N PRO A 71 1.90 -1.97 -12.62
CA PRO A 71 1.57 -0.79 -11.83
C PRO A 71 1.79 -1.04 -10.33
N LEU A 72 2.20 0.01 -9.61
CA LEU A 72 2.28 -0.02 -8.16
C LEU A 72 0.89 0.18 -7.57
N GLU A 73 0.26 -0.89 -7.14
CA GLU A 73 -1.07 -0.87 -6.53
C GLU A 73 -1.04 -1.44 -5.12
N GLY A 74 -1.97 -0.97 -4.28
CA GLY A 74 -2.14 -1.52 -2.94
C GLY A 74 -0.95 -1.30 -2.01
N SER A 75 -0.75 -2.24 -1.11
CA SER A 75 0.32 -2.24 -0.10
C SER A 75 1.59 -2.92 -0.61
N GLY A 76 2.73 -2.61 0.02
CA GLY A 76 3.99 -3.28 -0.28
C GLY A 76 3.91 -4.80 -0.06
N ASN A 77 4.47 -5.55 -1.01
CA ASN A 77 4.41 -7.01 -1.02
C ASN A 77 5.61 -7.69 -0.33
N VAL A 78 6.67 -6.96 0.02
CA VAL A 78 7.84 -7.55 0.71
C VAL A 78 8.16 -6.91 2.05
N PHE A 79 7.97 -5.60 2.22
CA PHE A 79 8.34 -4.92 3.46
C PHE A 79 7.45 -3.71 3.75
N THR A 80 7.18 -3.51 5.04
CA THR A 80 6.48 -2.32 5.55
C THR A 80 7.15 -1.85 6.82
N ILE A 81 7.38 -0.55 6.90
CA ILE A 81 7.89 0.14 8.08
C ILE A 81 6.99 1.31 8.41
N ASP A 82 6.51 1.38 9.65
CA ASP A 82 5.65 2.48 10.08
C ASP A 82 6.44 3.79 10.14
N GLY A 83 5.85 4.86 9.64
CA GLY A 83 6.36 6.21 9.80
C GLY A 83 6.45 6.56 11.28
N ALA A 84 7.62 7.02 11.70
CA ALA A 84 8.10 7.14 13.05
C ALA A 84 7.10 7.68 14.08
N PHE A 85 6.82 6.86 15.06
CA PHE A 85 6.53 7.31 16.41
C PHE A 85 7.78 7.09 17.30
N GLY A 86 8.66 8.06 17.35
CA GLY A 86 9.84 8.05 18.22
C GLY A 86 10.30 9.48 18.49
N PRO A 87 11.06 9.74 19.57
CA PRO A 87 11.68 11.04 19.83
C PRO A 87 12.74 11.29 18.75
N GLY A 88 12.38 12.05 17.75
CA GLY A 88 13.16 12.32 16.54
C GLY A 88 12.26 12.22 15.32
N ARG A 89 11.10 12.89 15.40
CA ARG A 89 10.17 13.03 14.29
C ARG A 89 10.94 13.41 13.05
N LEU A 90 11.07 12.45 12.15
CA LEU A 90 11.26 12.79 10.75
C LEU A 90 9.99 13.50 10.31
N THR A 91 10.14 14.66 9.71
CA THR A 91 9.00 15.42 9.20
C THR A 91 8.19 14.55 8.23
N PRO A 92 6.90 14.80 8.02
CA PRO A 92 6.05 14.00 7.10
C PRO A 92 6.58 13.87 5.67
N ARG A 93 7.67 14.54 5.32
CA ARG A 93 8.34 14.50 4.03
C ARG A 93 9.64 13.71 4.00
N GLN A 94 10.07 13.20 5.15
CA GLN A 94 11.26 12.36 5.24
C GLN A 94 10.79 11.01 5.75
N GLY A 95 10.53 10.10 4.82
CA GLY A 95 10.25 8.71 5.12
C GLY A 95 11.32 8.12 6.04
N GLN A 96 11.02 7.01 6.68
CA GLN A 96 12.02 6.27 7.47
C GLN A 96 13.26 6.04 6.61
N ALA A 97 14.44 6.23 7.19
CA ALA A 97 15.70 5.93 6.51
C ALA A 97 15.72 4.44 6.16
N LEU A 98 15.42 4.15 4.92
CA LEU A 98 15.32 2.83 4.33
C LEU A 98 16.26 2.81 3.12
N GLU A 99 17.19 1.86 3.12
CA GLU A 99 18.05 1.61 1.97
C GLU A 99 17.66 0.28 1.34
N VAL A 100 17.34 0.30 0.07
CA VAL A 100 17.03 -0.90 -0.71
C VAL A 100 17.99 -1.00 -1.87
N ARG A 101 18.59 -2.18 -2.07
CA ARG A 101 19.49 -2.42 -3.19
C ARG A 101 19.38 -3.84 -3.71
N TRP A 102 19.63 -4.04 -4.98
CA TRP A 102 19.91 -5.34 -5.55
C TRP A 102 21.32 -5.79 -5.17
N VAL A 103 21.45 -7.00 -4.64
CA VAL A 103 22.73 -7.67 -4.38
C VAL A 103 23.13 -8.46 -5.61
N ASP A 104 22.16 -9.11 -6.22
CA ASP A 104 22.23 -9.87 -7.46
C ASP A 104 20.83 -9.88 -8.12
N PRO A 105 20.64 -10.48 -9.32
CA PRO A 105 19.36 -10.46 -10.00
C PRO A 105 18.17 -11.07 -9.23
N GLN A 106 18.45 -11.90 -8.22
CA GLN A 106 17.44 -12.61 -7.44
C GLN A 106 17.48 -12.28 -5.94
N THR A 107 18.33 -11.34 -5.55
CA THR A 107 18.49 -10.99 -4.14
C THR A 107 18.43 -9.48 -3.93
N ILE A 108 17.50 -9.01 -3.10
CA ILE A 108 17.49 -7.65 -2.59
C ILE A 108 17.94 -7.62 -1.13
N GLU A 109 18.60 -6.54 -0.74
CA GLU A 109 18.89 -6.23 0.65
C GLU A 109 18.14 -4.98 1.07
N ILE A 110 17.43 -5.09 2.20
CA ILE A 110 16.69 -3.99 2.83
C ILE A 110 17.35 -3.68 4.16
N ARG A 111 17.93 -2.47 4.27
CA ARG A 111 18.51 -1.95 5.52
C ARG A 111 17.59 -0.91 6.11
N TYR A 112 17.30 -1.00 7.40
CA TYR A 112 16.40 -0.11 8.09
C TYR A 112 16.85 0.14 9.53
N ASP A 113 16.32 1.19 10.17
CA ASP A 113 16.64 1.49 11.57
C ASP A 113 16.07 0.40 12.49
N ALA A 114 16.95 -0.19 13.31
CA ALA A 114 16.59 -1.25 14.26
C ALA A 114 15.52 -0.82 15.30
N ARG A 115 15.33 0.49 15.48
CA ARG A 115 14.32 1.06 16.40
C ARG A 115 12.95 1.22 15.72
N ALA A 116 12.90 1.06 14.41
CA ALA A 116 11.67 1.27 13.66
C ALA A 116 10.69 0.11 13.88
N ARG A 117 9.40 0.44 13.91
CA ARG A 117 8.35 -0.57 13.93
C ARG A 117 8.15 -1.11 12.52
N THR A 118 8.38 -2.39 12.35
CA THR A 118 8.17 -3.08 11.08
C THR A 118 6.86 -3.85 11.09
N GLY A 119 6.14 -3.83 9.96
CA GLY A 119 4.98 -4.66 9.70
C GLY A 119 5.38 -5.92 8.91
N ALA A 120 4.93 -6.02 7.65
CA ALA A 120 5.27 -7.16 6.80
C ALA A 120 6.79 -7.27 6.56
N LYS A 121 7.29 -8.50 6.63
CA LYS A 121 8.68 -8.89 6.28
C LYS A 121 8.63 -10.24 5.59
N VAL A 122 8.71 -10.23 4.27
CA VAL A 122 8.64 -11.44 3.45
C VAL A 122 10.06 -11.84 3.06
N PRO A 123 10.60 -12.97 3.53
CA PRO A 123 11.98 -13.36 3.24
C PRO A 123 12.17 -13.91 1.81
N GLN A 124 11.09 -14.36 1.18
CA GLN A 124 11.08 -14.94 -0.15
C GLN A 124 9.79 -14.57 -0.88
N LEU A 125 9.91 -14.01 -2.06
CA LEU A 125 8.79 -13.75 -2.96
C LEU A 125 9.13 -14.36 -4.33
N GLU A 126 8.44 -15.45 -4.68
CA GLU A 126 8.76 -16.25 -5.86
C GLU A 126 10.26 -16.62 -5.90
N GLU A 127 11.00 -16.26 -6.96
CA GLU A 127 12.43 -16.48 -7.07
C GLU A 127 13.29 -15.40 -6.36
N ILE A 128 12.67 -14.35 -5.81
CA ILE A 128 13.40 -13.23 -5.17
C ILE A 128 13.60 -13.49 -3.68
N THR A 129 14.84 -13.50 -3.26
CA THR A 129 15.24 -13.57 -1.85
C THR A 129 15.38 -12.16 -1.27
N VAL A 130 14.82 -11.93 -0.08
CA VAL A 130 14.88 -10.64 0.62
C VAL A 130 15.72 -10.77 1.88
N ARG A 131 16.86 -10.07 1.92
CA ARG A 131 17.74 -10.00 3.09
C ARG A 131 17.44 -8.74 3.88
N TYR A 132 17.25 -8.89 5.17
CA TYR A 132 16.96 -7.79 6.09
C TYR A 132 18.16 -7.48 6.99
N ARG A 133 18.52 -6.20 7.07
CA ARG A 133 19.51 -5.70 8.02
C ARG A 133 18.92 -4.57 8.86
N ALA A 134 18.80 -4.83 10.15
CA ALA A 134 18.40 -3.85 11.13
C ALA A 134 19.66 -3.19 11.72
N ASP A 135 19.99 -2.00 11.25
CA ASP A 135 21.15 -1.23 11.68
C ASP A 135 20.70 0.13 12.25
N SER A 136 21.61 0.86 12.89
CA SER A 136 21.39 2.28 13.15
C SER A 136 21.65 3.04 11.84
N VAL A 137 20.59 3.23 11.03
CA VAL A 137 20.69 4.04 9.82
C VAL A 137 20.86 5.49 10.26
N ARG A 138 22.05 6.08 10.02
CA ARG A 138 22.26 7.51 10.27
C ARG A 138 21.45 8.30 9.26
N THR A 139 20.46 9.04 9.77
CA THR A 139 19.85 10.10 8.98
C THR A 139 20.96 11.09 8.59
N PRO A 140 21.10 11.43 7.30
CA PRO A 140 22.00 12.51 6.91
C PRO A 140 21.62 13.76 7.73
N ARG A 141 22.56 14.33 8.48
CA ARG A 141 22.35 15.59 9.14
C ARG A 141 22.24 16.66 8.05
N PRO A 142 21.16 17.45 8.00
CA PRO A 142 21.14 18.58 7.08
C PRO A 142 22.36 19.46 7.43
N ASP A 143 23.19 19.67 6.43
CA ASP A 143 24.36 20.54 6.57
C ASP A 143 23.88 21.92 6.98
N THR A 144 24.43 22.41 8.09
CA THR A 144 24.23 23.78 8.62
C THR A 144 24.88 24.81 7.72
#